data_48100bf2fc774bbbc32833581efbd04b
#
_entry.id   48100bf2fc774bbbc32833581efbd04b
#
_cell.length_a   1.000
_cell.length_b   1.000
_cell.length_c   1.000
_cell.angle_alpha   90.00
_cell.angle_beta   90.00
_cell.angle_gamma   90.00
#
_symmetry.space_group_name_H-M   'P 1'
#
loop_
_entity.id
_entity.type
_entity.pdbx_description
1 polymer ?
#
loop_
_entity_poly.entity_id
_entity_poly.type
_entity_poly.pdbx_seq_one_letter_code
_entity_poly.pdbx_strand_id
1 'polypeptide(L)'
;MKSKTMENIILYYKFVPIDDPDMVMRWQRELCTRLGLSGRILISPHGINGTLGGPTENLKLYRRAMSETKQFKNIKYKLSLIHI
;
A
#
# COMPACT_ATOMS: atom_id res chain seq x y z
N MET A 1 19.37 13.86 15.33
CA MET A 1 18.80 13.32 15.36
C MET A 1 17.81 12.97 15.07
N LYS A 2 17.59 12.49 14.84
CA LYS A 2 16.57 12.19 14.55
C LYS A 2 15.77 11.72 15.27
N SER A 3 15.48 11.92 15.27
CA SER A 3 14.50 11.73 16.15
C SER A 3 13.76 10.50 15.90
N LYS A 4 13.02 10.08 16.80
CA LYS A 4 12.26 8.93 16.69
C LYS A 4 11.18 9.10 15.70
N THR A 5 11.04 8.17 14.82
CA THR A 5 10.06 8.20 13.78
C THR A 5 8.84 7.40 14.20
N MET A 6 7.68 8.00 14.06
CA MET A 6 6.45 7.27 14.23
C MET A 6 6.09 6.66 12.91
N GLU A 7 5.90 5.36 12.89
CA GLU A 7 5.51 4.66 11.68
C GLU A 7 4.17 4.00 11.88
N ASN A 8 3.46 3.88 10.79
CA ASN A 8 2.18 3.20 10.76
C ASN A 8 2.29 1.97 9.92
N ILE A 9 1.37 1.06 10.15
CA ILE A 9 1.16 -0.07 9.26
C ILE A 9 -0.26 0.06 8.75
N ILE A 10 -0.44 -0.08 7.44
CA ILE A 10 -1.77 -0.14 6.88
C ILE A 10 -2.00 -1.56 6.38
N LEU A 11 -3.24 -2.01 6.56
CA LEU A 11 -3.68 -3.31 6.07
C LEU A 11 -4.92 -3.07 5.23
N TYR A 12 -4.99 -3.78 4.13
CA TYR A 12 -6.17 -3.65 3.28
C TYR A 12 -6.35 -4.88 2.42
N TYR A 13 -7.56 -5.05 1.95
CA TYR A 13 -7.82 -6.00 0.88
C TYR A 13 -8.99 -5.47 0.07
N LYS A 14 -9.04 -5.88 -1.16
CA LYS A 14 -10.09 -5.46 -2.06
C LYS A 14 -10.35 -6.58 -3.05
N PHE A 15 -11.59 -7.02 -3.12
CA PHE A 15 -12.00 -7.95 -4.15
C PHE A 15 -12.37 -7.16 -5.39
N VAL A 16 -11.58 -7.31 -6.43
CA VAL A 16 -11.79 -6.59 -7.67
C VAL A 16 -11.11 -7.38 -8.78
N PRO A 17 -11.74 -7.52 -9.95
CA PRO A 17 -11.07 -8.22 -11.04
C PRO A 17 -9.81 -7.48 -11.46
N ILE A 18 -8.75 -8.23 -11.62
CA ILE A 18 -7.46 -7.69 -12.06
C ILE A 18 -7.04 -8.47 -13.29
N ASP A 19 -7.04 -7.80 -14.45
CA ASP A 19 -6.77 -8.46 -15.72
C ASP A 19 -5.32 -8.85 -15.86
N ASP A 20 -4.42 -8.04 -15.33
CA ASP A 20 -2.99 -8.28 -15.48
C ASP A 20 -2.32 -8.15 -14.13
N PRO A 21 -2.36 -9.22 -13.31
CA PRO A 21 -1.75 -9.15 -11.98
C PRO A 21 -0.26 -8.85 -12.00
N ASP A 22 0.46 -9.31 -13.03
CA ASP A 22 1.89 -9.06 -13.09
C ASP A 22 2.20 -7.58 -13.30
N MET A 23 1.40 -6.91 -14.11
CA MET A 23 1.60 -5.48 -14.32
C MET A 23 1.31 -4.71 -13.03
N VAL A 24 0.26 -5.08 -12.33
CA VAL A 24 -0.09 -4.44 -11.07
C VAL A 24 1.00 -4.69 -10.05
N MET A 25 1.55 -5.90 -10.01
CA MET A 25 2.63 -6.23 -9.09
C MET A 25 3.86 -5.36 -9.34
N ARG A 26 4.22 -5.17 -10.61
CA ARG A 26 5.38 -4.33 -10.94
C ARG A 26 5.15 -2.88 -10.55
N TRP A 27 3.95 -2.39 -10.80
CA TRP A 27 3.60 -1.02 -10.41
C TRP A 27 3.68 -0.84 -8.90
N GLN A 28 3.12 -1.80 -8.15
CA GLN A 28 3.14 -1.73 -6.70
C GLN A 28 4.55 -1.78 -6.15
N ARG A 29 5.37 -2.65 -6.72
CA ARG A 29 6.76 -2.77 -6.27
C ARG A 29 7.52 -1.47 -6.48
N GLU A 30 7.32 -0.86 -7.64
CA GLU A 30 7.97 0.40 -7.94
C GLU A 30 7.47 1.52 -7.04
N LEU A 31 6.18 1.58 -6.83
CA LEU A 31 5.59 2.60 -5.99
C LEU A 31 6.08 2.49 -4.56
N CYS A 32 6.08 1.29 -4.00
CA CYS A 32 6.52 1.09 -2.63
C CYS A 32 8.01 1.39 -2.48
N THR A 33 8.82 1.02 -3.46
CA THR A 33 10.25 1.32 -3.43
C THR A 33 10.48 2.83 -3.42
N ARG A 34 9.75 3.52 -4.28
CA ARG A 34 9.89 4.98 -4.37
C ARG A 34 9.47 5.67 -3.08
N LEU A 35 8.45 5.15 -2.44
CA LEU A 35 7.93 5.73 -1.20
C LEU A 35 8.59 5.21 0.06
N GLY A 36 9.55 4.30 -0.09
CA GLY A 36 10.24 3.77 1.07
C GLY A 36 9.36 2.93 1.98
N LEU A 37 8.37 2.25 1.40
CA LEU A 37 7.48 1.40 2.17
C LEU A 37 7.94 -0.03 2.11
N SER A 38 7.69 -0.79 3.18
CA SER A 38 8.03 -2.20 3.21
C SER A 38 6.83 -3.00 3.68
N GLY A 39 6.83 -4.28 3.35
CA GLY A 39 5.74 -5.15 3.70
C GLY A 39 5.47 -6.14 2.60
N ARG A 40 4.22 -6.54 2.48
CA ARG A 40 3.86 -7.57 1.53
C ARG A 40 2.56 -7.20 0.83
N ILE A 41 2.53 -7.38 -0.47
CA ILE A 41 1.33 -7.18 -1.26
C ILE A 41 1.09 -8.45 -2.07
N LEU A 42 -0.11 -8.99 -1.98
CA LEU A 42 -0.50 -10.17 -2.71
C LEU A 42 -1.55 -9.78 -3.73
N ILE A 43 -1.31 -10.17 -4.97
CA ILE A 43 -2.19 -9.81 -6.07
C ILE A 43 -2.58 -11.06 -6.82
N SER A 44 -3.85 -11.18 -7.12
CA SER A 44 -4.39 -12.30 -7.89
C SER A 44 -5.42 -11.74 -8.86
N PRO A 45 -5.92 -12.58 -9.80
CA PRO A 45 -6.98 -12.10 -10.68
C PRO A 45 -8.25 -11.69 -9.96
N HIS A 46 -8.39 -12.05 -8.70
CA HIS A 46 -9.60 -11.79 -7.94
C HIS A 46 -9.49 -10.61 -6.99
N GLY A 47 -8.30 -10.10 -6.75
CA GLY A 47 -8.17 -8.98 -5.85
C GLY A 47 -6.76 -8.73 -5.40
N ILE A 48 -6.66 -7.84 -4.43
CA ILE A 48 -5.38 -7.40 -3.90
C ILE A 48 -5.50 -7.30 -2.38
N ASN A 49 -4.44 -7.68 -1.69
CA ASN A 49 -4.35 -7.36 -0.27
C ASN A 49 -2.94 -6.96 0.05
N GLY A 50 -2.78 -6.18 1.08
CA GLY A 50 -1.46 -5.71 1.43
C GLY A 50 -1.33 -5.33 2.88
N THR A 51 -0.10 -5.44 3.36
CA THR A 51 0.31 -4.97 4.67
C THR A 51 1.57 -4.17 4.44
N LEU A 52 1.49 -2.86 4.63
CA LEU A 52 2.60 -1.97 4.33
C LEU A 52 2.90 -1.11 5.52
N GLY A 53 4.19 -0.90 5.76
CA GLY A 53 4.64 -0.04 6.85
C GLY A 53 5.60 1.01 6.36
N GLY A 54 5.63 2.12 7.06
CA GLY A 54 6.54 3.20 6.78
C GLY A 54 6.07 4.51 7.38
N PRO A 55 6.75 5.60 7.02
CA PRO A 55 6.36 6.91 7.54
C PRO A 55 4.94 7.26 7.15
N THR A 56 4.24 7.88 8.08
CA THR A 56 2.82 8.20 7.87
C THR A 56 2.58 8.97 6.59
N GLU A 57 3.43 9.94 6.30
CA GLU A 57 3.24 10.75 5.10
C GLU A 57 3.39 9.94 3.84
N ASN A 58 4.31 8.98 3.85
CA ASN A 58 4.52 8.16 2.68
C ASN A 58 3.38 7.18 2.47
N LEU A 59 2.80 6.71 3.56
CA LEU A 59 1.61 5.88 3.45
C LEU A 59 0.43 6.66 2.90
N LYS A 60 0.33 7.94 3.24
CA LYS A 60 -0.71 8.79 2.66
C LYS A 60 -0.53 8.94 1.16
N LEU A 61 0.72 9.09 0.72
CA LEU A 61 1.00 9.18 -0.71
C LEU A 61 0.65 7.88 -1.42
N TYR A 62 0.91 6.75 -0.79
CA TYR A 62 0.53 5.46 -1.34
C TYR A 62 -0.98 5.37 -1.52
N ARG A 63 -1.73 5.72 -0.48
CA ARG A 63 -3.18 5.68 -0.54
C ARG A 63 -3.73 6.60 -1.60
N ARG A 64 -3.09 7.75 -1.77
CA ARG A 64 -3.49 8.70 -2.80
C ARG A 64 -3.29 8.11 -4.18
N ALA A 65 -2.13 7.50 -4.42
CA ALA A 65 -1.86 6.87 -5.70
C ALA A 65 -2.87 5.78 -6.01
N MET A 66 -3.22 4.99 -4.97
CA MET A 66 -4.23 3.95 -5.15
C MET A 66 -5.60 4.56 -5.47
N SER A 67 -5.94 5.65 -4.82
CA SER A 67 -7.24 6.27 -5.05
C SER A 67 -7.38 6.88 -6.43
N GLU A 68 -6.27 7.16 -7.08
CA GLU A 68 -6.29 7.69 -8.44
C GLU A 68 -6.43 6.59 -9.48
N THR A 69 -6.38 5.34 -9.06
CA THR A 69 -6.55 4.21 -9.94
C THR A 69 -7.97 3.68 -9.78
N LYS A 70 -8.69 3.65 -10.88
CA LYS A 70 -10.12 3.35 -10.83
C LYS A 70 -10.43 2.07 -10.08
N GLN A 71 -9.64 1.02 -10.28
CA GLN A 71 -9.89 -0.26 -9.65
C GLN A 71 -9.72 -0.22 -8.14
N PHE A 72 -8.88 0.68 -7.64
CA PHE A 72 -8.47 0.65 -6.24
C PHE A 72 -8.89 1.86 -5.44
N LYS A 73 -9.76 2.69 -6.00
CA LYS A 73 -10.06 3.96 -5.34
C LYS A 73 -10.94 3.83 -4.10
N ASN A 74 -11.61 2.72 -3.92
CA ASN A 74 -12.52 2.56 -2.79
C ASN A 74 -12.02 1.55 -1.77
N ILE A 75 -10.72 1.42 -1.64
CA ILE A 75 -10.15 0.51 -0.66
C ILE A 75 -10.30 1.11 0.73
N LYS A 76 -10.68 0.27 1.67
CA LYS A 76 -10.73 0.66 3.07
C LYS A 76 -9.49 0.16 3.76
N TYR A 77 -8.77 1.06 4.39
CA TYR A 77 -7.51 0.75 5.04
C TYR A 77 -7.68 0.68 6.54
N LYS A 78 -7.05 -0.32 7.14
CA LYS A 78 -6.92 -0.39 8.58
C LYS A 78 -5.57 0.18 8.94
N LEU A 79 -5.55 1.05 9.92
CA LEU A 79 -4.33 1.71 10.32
C LEU A 79 -3.89 1.21 11.68
N SER A 80 -2.62 0.90 11.79
CA SER A 80 -2.04 0.47 13.04
C SER A 80 -0.78 1.28 13.29
N LEU A 81 -0.66 1.87 14.45
CA LEU A 81 0.46 2.73 14.78
C LEU A 81 1.53 1.96 15.51
N ILE A 82 2.77 2.11 15.08
CA ILE A 82 3.88 1.53 15.78
C ILE A 82 4.92 2.59 16.10
N HIS A 83 5.59 2.38 17.21
CA HIS A 83 6.69 3.22 17.62
C HIS A 83 7.99 2.48 17.40
N ILE A 84 8.92 3.16 16.78
CA ILE A 84 10.23 2.58 16.53
C ILE A 84 11.24 3.25 17.45
#